data_b80aab2255dfd998641f2ece6c2781c9
#
_entry.id   b80aab2255dfd998641f2ece6c2781c9
#
_cell.length_a   1.000
_cell.length_b   1.000
_cell.length_c   1.000
_cell.angle_alpha   90.00
_cell.angle_beta   90.00
_cell.angle_gamma   90.00
#
_symmetry.space_group_name_H-M   'P 1'
#
loop_
_entity.id
_entity.type
_entity.pdbx_description
1 polymer ?
#
loop_
_entity_poly.entity_id
_entity_poly.type
_entity_poly.pdbx_seq_one_letter_code
_entity_poly.pdbx_strand_id
1 'polypeptide(L)'
;MQNSKTLQTTIRAFHLDNPGITWPELRDHIRSIAEEILNTPTEWELLDGMGLVYSDLKDDLRVVAATAGMTIPQAKGVVLARQVMAAAEERLQGDPRALVGIVESLSEEVGEVSPSPSSPSPSVSAPLTFEAIAELYMKEQKGNLKDRTLADIASSCKNIAEVLGEKDMRTHTRADLVDLKETLLETRMASTVNKLLTRLSTVLQWAVNNGHIERAYDKKLKVTRGAESSRQAFSEAQVKQLMAYANTLPVSAWERWALSLGIITGARIGEIRQLTKADLLELDGAWAIDINENDGKELKNKYSARLVPLVDGAYGFKLKEFLKYVQAVPEGGKLFSQGYGWFNLKMNEVVKEQLNIGESRELSFHSLRHSMASLLKAHGVPVGVAQSILGHSSQSITFDLYGGNQKVGVGKLAEALKVAFGLSEAG
;
A
#
# COMPACT_ATOMS: atom_id res chain seq x y z
N MET A 1 30.36 -1.15 -22.33
CA MET A 1 30.55 -0.17 -23.42
C MET A 1 29.24 0.19 -24.16
N GLN A 2 28.22 -0.66 -24.18
CA GLN A 2 26.94 -0.38 -24.86
C GLN A 2 26.13 0.71 -24.15
N ASN A 3 26.06 0.72 -22.80
CA ASN A 3 25.34 1.73 -22.00
C ASN A 3 25.87 3.18 -22.13
N SER A 4 27.12 3.37 -22.53
CA SER A 4 27.70 4.72 -22.68
C SER A 4 27.28 5.40 -23.99
N LYS A 5 26.96 4.61 -25.05
CA LYS A 5 26.51 5.18 -26.34
C LYS A 5 25.04 5.57 -26.33
N THR A 6 24.19 4.78 -25.68
CA THR A 6 22.76 5.08 -25.53
C THR A 6 22.57 6.34 -24.70
N LEU A 7 23.26 6.46 -23.56
CA LEU A 7 23.21 7.63 -22.70
C LEU A 7 23.65 8.95 -23.43
N GLN A 8 24.70 8.89 -24.25
CA GLN A 8 25.12 10.02 -25.07
C GLN A 8 24.07 10.40 -26.12
N THR A 9 23.40 9.43 -26.70
CA THR A 9 22.32 9.66 -27.68
C THR A 9 21.14 10.33 -27.00
N THR A 10 20.74 9.88 -25.81
CA THR A 10 19.67 10.48 -25.01
C THR A 10 20.00 11.93 -24.60
N ILE A 11 21.23 12.19 -24.13
CA ILE A 11 21.69 13.54 -23.78
C ILE A 11 21.55 14.50 -24.98
N ARG A 12 21.96 14.07 -26.17
CA ARG A 12 21.86 14.88 -27.40
C ARG A 12 20.42 15.05 -27.87
N ALA A 13 19.63 13.99 -27.82
CA ALA A 13 18.23 14.04 -28.24
C ALA A 13 17.40 15.08 -27.48
N PHE A 14 17.75 15.34 -26.22
CA PHE A 14 17.11 16.34 -25.37
C PHE A 14 17.96 17.62 -25.18
N HIS A 15 18.97 17.87 -26.03
CA HIS A 15 19.86 19.04 -25.98
C HIS A 15 20.51 19.28 -24.60
N LEU A 16 20.70 18.22 -23.81
CA LEU A 16 21.28 18.30 -22.45
C LEU A 16 22.81 18.43 -22.45
N ASP A 17 23.45 18.27 -23.60
CA ASP A 17 24.88 18.49 -23.81
C ASP A 17 25.24 20.00 -24.05
N ASN A 18 24.23 20.87 -24.18
CA ASN A 18 24.44 22.30 -24.33
C ASN A 18 24.32 23.04 -22.97
N PRO A 19 25.44 23.45 -22.32
CA PRO A 19 25.37 24.11 -21.03
C PRO A 19 24.81 25.54 -21.09
N GLY A 20 24.74 26.15 -22.30
CA GLY A 20 24.19 27.48 -22.54
C GLY A 20 22.72 27.51 -22.90
N ILE A 21 22.06 26.36 -22.97
CA ILE A 21 20.63 26.27 -23.34
C ILE A 21 19.77 26.98 -22.32
N THR A 22 18.84 27.81 -22.78
CA THR A 22 17.87 28.49 -21.93
C THR A 22 16.65 27.60 -21.69
N TRP A 23 15.87 27.89 -20.63
CA TRP A 23 14.65 27.17 -20.35
C TRP A 23 13.59 27.26 -21.47
N PRO A 24 13.31 28.43 -22.09
CA PRO A 24 12.39 28.50 -23.20
C PRO A 24 12.79 27.60 -24.38
N GLU A 25 14.07 27.64 -24.80
CA GLU A 25 14.57 26.82 -25.91
C GLU A 25 14.42 25.32 -25.62
N LEU A 26 14.75 24.89 -24.41
CA LEU A 26 14.67 23.50 -24.01
C LEU A 26 13.21 23.03 -23.87
N ARG A 27 12.35 23.88 -23.36
CA ARG A 27 10.91 23.65 -23.28
C ARG A 27 10.27 23.46 -24.65
N ASP A 28 10.57 24.37 -25.57
CA ASP A 28 10.02 24.36 -26.93
C ASP A 28 10.53 23.12 -27.70
N HIS A 29 11.77 22.71 -27.48
CA HIS A 29 12.31 21.48 -28.06
C HIS A 29 11.59 20.23 -27.53
N ILE A 30 11.40 20.11 -26.21
CA ILE A 30 10.72 18.97 -25.60
C ILE A 30 9.23 18.96 -25.99
N ARG A 31 8.60 20.13 -26.13
CA ARG A 31 7.25 20.25 -26.67
C ARG A 31 7.17 19.70 -28.11
N SER A 32 8.11 20.06 -28.99
CA SER A 32 8.18 19.54 -30.36
C SER A 32 8.26 18.01 -30.38
N ILE A 33 9.04 17.40 -29.49
CA ILE A 33 9.12 15.94 -29.33
C ILE A 33 7.76 15.37 -28.91
N ALA A 34 7.06 15.99 -27.96
CA ALA A 34 5.75 15.53 -27.50
C ALA A 34 4.68 15.62 -28.62
N GLU A 35 4.70 16.71 -29.40
CA GLU A 35 3.83 16.90 -30.58
C GLU A 35 4.12 15.86 -31.68
N GLU A 36 5.38 15.56 -31.94
CA GLU A 36 5.81 14.54 -32.89
C GLU A 36 5.31 13.15 -32.45
N ILE A 37 5.46 12.82 -31.19
CA ILE A 37 4.93 11.57 -30.64
C ILE A 37 3.41 11.51 -30.80
N LEU A 38 2.67 12.60 -30.54
CA LEU A 38 1.21 12.63 -30.71
C LEU A 38 0.79 12.43 -32.15
N ASN A 39 1.53 12.95 -33.09
CA ASN A 39 1.21 12.89 -34.52
C ASN A 39 1.68 11.62 -35.23
N THR A 40 2.50 10.79 -34.55
CA THR A 40 2.98 9.54 -35.15
C THR A 40 1.83 8.51 -35.20
N PRO A 41 1.50 7.95 -36.42
CA PRO A 41 0.47 6.91 -36.52
C PRO A 41 0.78 5.70 -35.65
N THR A 42 -0.25 5.15 -34.99
CA THR A 42 -0.14 3.94 -34.17
C THR A 42 -0.44 2.71 -35.02
N GLU A 43 0.50 2.29 -35.84
CA GLU A 43 0.41 0.99 -36.55
C GLU A 43 0.95 -0.12 -35.63
N TRP A 44 0.23 -1.24 -35.53
CA TRP A 44 0.47 -2.33 -34.57
C TRP A 44 1.91 -2.91 -34.60
N GLU A 45 2.56 -2.95 -35.75
CA GLU A 45 3.93 -3.50 -35.88
C GLU A 45 5.03 -2.56 -35.33
N LEU A 46 4.75 -1.27 -35.19
CA LEU A 46 5.67 -0.28 -34.61
C LEU A 46 5.53 -0.17 -33.07
N LEU A 47 4.41 -0.56 -32.50
CA LEU A 47 4.08 -0.35 -31.09
C LEU A 47 4.98 -1.15 -30.13
N ASP A 48 5.32 -2.39 -30.45
CA ASP A 48 6.14 -3.27 -29.59
C ASP A 48 7.59 -2.75 -29.44
N GLY A 49 8.13 -2.12 -30.48
CA GLY A 49 9.49 -1.54 -30.43
C GLY A 49 9.55 -0.18 -29.74
N MET A 50 8.53 0.67 -29.93
CA MET A 50 8.52 2.05 -29.40
C MET A 50 8.35 2.10 -27.88
N GLY A 51 7.58 1.19 -27.27
CA GLY A 51 7.44 1.10 -25.82
C GLY A 51 8.78 0.84 -25.11
N LEU A 52 9.61 -0.02 -25.66
CA LEU A 52 10.97 -0.24 -25.17
C LEU A 52 11.84 1.02 -25.30
N VAL A 53 11.75 1.73 -26.43
CA VAL A 53 12.52 2.96 -26.67
C VAL A 53 12.12 4.06 -25.66
N TYR A 54 10.83 4.27 -25.39
CA TYR A 54 10.39 5.26 -24.42
C TYR A 54 10.79 4.89 -22.99
N SER A 55 10.75 3.60 -22.63
CA SER A 55 11.23 3.09 -21.35
C SER A 55 12.73 3.29 -21.19
N ASP A 56 13.52 2.95 -22.21
CA ASP A 56 14.98 3.13 -22.19
C ASP A 56 15.37 4.62 -22.08
N LEU A 57 14.72 5.50 -22.84
CA LEU A 57 14.94 6.96 -22.76
C LEU A 57 14.59 7.51 -21.37
N LYS A 58 13.50 7.05 -20.76
CA LYS A 58 13.08 7.44 -19.40
C LYS A 58 14.10 7.00 -18.35
N ASP A 59 14.67 5.81 -18.48
CA ASP A 59 15.70 5.29 -17.58
C ASP A 59 17.05 5.99 -17.79
N ASP A 60 17.45 6.25 -19.03
CA ASP A 60 18.64 7.04 -19.37
C ASP A 60 18.55 8.46 -18.77
N LEU A 61 17.40 9.14 -18.92
CA LEU A 61 17.15 10.45 -18.32
C LEU A 61 17.22 10.41 -16.78
N ARG A 62 16.82 9.30 -16.17
CA ARG A 62 16.98 9.08 -14.73
C ARG A 62 18.45 8.98 -14.32
N VAL A 63 19.27 8.28 -15.11
CA VAL A 63 20.71 8.17 -14.87
C VAL A 63 21.37 9.53 -15.04
N VAL A 64 21.04 10.30 -16.09
CA VAL A 64 21.51 11.66 -16.31
C VAL A 64 21.18 12.57 -15.13
N ALA A 65 19.94 12.50 -14.62
CA ALA A 65 19.53 13.27 -13.44
C ALA A 65 20.33 12.94 -12.17
N ALA A 66 20.82 11.72 -12.06
CA ALA A 66 21.55 11.25 -10.87
C ALA A 66 23.07 11.48 -10.95
N THR A 67 23.65 11.58 -12.16
CA THR A 67 25.10 11.55 -12.38
C THR A 67 25.70 12.81 -12.99
N ALA A 68 24.90 13.62 -13.70
CA ALA A 68 25.38 14.81 -14.39
C ALA A 68 25.24 16.08 -13.53
N GLY A 69 26.29 16.92 -13.54
CA GLY A 69 26.19 18.29 -13.05
C GLY A 69 25.40 19.13 -14.06
N MET A 70 24.17 19.49 -13.73
CA MET A 70 23.23 20.17 -14.64
C MET A 70 22.98 21.61 -14.20
N THR A 71 22.74 22.48 -15.19
CA THR A 71 22.19 23.83 -14.97
C THR A 71 20.70 23.71 -14.57
N ILE A 72 20.13 24.78 -14.01
CA ILE A 72 18.70 24.83 -13.64
C ILE A 72 17.78 24.55 -14.85
N PRO A 73 17.98 25.15 -16.03
CA PRO A 73 17.22 24.81 -17.23
C PRO A 73 17.30 23.32 -17.60
N GLN A 74 18.51 22.75 -17.59
CA GLN A 74 18.71 21.33 -17.90
C GLN A 74 18.01 20.40 -16.91
N ALA A 75 18.06 20.71 -15.61
CA ALA A 75 17.35 19.93 -14.60
C ALA A 75 15.81 19.95 -14.80
N LYS A 76 15.24 21.13 -15.13
CA LYS A 76 13.83 21.26 -15.51
C LYS A 76 13.51 20.45 -16.78
N GLY A 77 14.37 20.52 -17.78
CA GLY A 77 14.22 19.79 -19.05
C GLY A 77 14.21 18.29 -18.84
N VAL A 78 15.08 17.74 -18.02
CA VAL A 78 15.10 16.31 -17.70
C VAL A 78 13.81 15.85 -17.01
N VAL A 79 13.25 16.67 -16.11
CA VAL A 79 11.95 16.35 -15.46
C VAL A 79 10.83 16.31 -16.49
N LEU A 80 10.74 17.34 -17.34
CA LEU A 80 9.72 17.44 -18.38
C LEU A 80 9.87 16.31 -19.42
N ALA A 81 11.07 16.04 -19.91
CA ALA A 81 11.33 14.96 -20.86
C ALA A 81 10.91 13.59 -20.30
N ARG A 82 11.14 13.33 -19.02
CA ARG A 82 10.67 12.09 -18.38
C ARG A 82 9.15 12.01 -18.29
N GLN A 83 8.47 13.12 -18.05
CA GLN A 83 7.00 13.17 -18.06
C GLN A 83 6.45 12.89 -19.46
N VAL A 84 7.06 13.47 -20.50
CA VAL A 84 6.71 13.22 -21.90
C VAL A 84 6.89 11.73 -22.25
N MET A 85 8.02 11.11 -21.85
CA MET A 85 8.25 9.68 -22.13
C MET A 85 7.25 8.78 -21.40
N ALA A 86 6.89 9.10 -20.15
CA ALA A 86 5.87 8.36 -19.40
C ALA A 86 4.48 8.49 -20.07
N ALA A 87 4.09 9.68 -20.46
CA ALA A 87 2.84 9.94 -21.17
C ALA A 87 2.80 9.30 -22.59
N ALA A 88 3.96 9.17 -23.24
CA ALA A 88 4.10 8.44 -24.49
C ALA A 88 3.87 6.91 -24.30
N GLU A 89 4.34 6.33 -23.19
CA GLU A 89 4.04 4.93 -22.84
C GLU A 89 2.51 4.73 -22.62
N GLU A 90 1.85 5.64 -21.90
CA GLU A 90 0.39 5.60 -21.70
C GLU A 90 -0.39 5.70 -23.02
N ARG A 91 0.07 6.55 -23.94
CA ARG A 91 -0.50 6.67 -25.29
C ARG A 91 -0.42 5.35 -26.07
N LEU A 92 0.67 4.60 -25.98
CA LEU A 92 0.80 3.28 -26.60
C LEU A 92 -0.18 2.25 -26.01
N GLN A 93 -0.65 2.48 -24.78
CA GLN A 93 -1.69 1.66 -24.13
C GLN A 93 -3.13 2.15 -24.48
N GLY A 94 -3.25 3.14 -25.36
CA GLY A 94 -4.51 3.69 -25.82
C GLY A 94 -5.00 4.94 -25.06
N ASP A 95 -4.22 5.50 -24.14
CA ASP A 95 -4.57 6.72 -23.42
C ASP A 95 -3.67 7.91 -23.78
N PRO A 96 -4.07 8.79 -24.70
CA PRO A 96 -3.28 9.96 -25.10
C PRO A 96 -3.45 11.18 -24.17
N ARG A 97 -4.37 11.15 -23.19
CA ARG A 97 -4.78 12.34 -22.42
C ARG A 97 -3.63 13.01 -21.67
N ALA A 98 -2.74 12.22 -21.07
CA ALA A 98 -1.59 12.75 -20.35
C ALA A 98 -0.63 13.51 -21.29
N LEU A 99 -0.36 12.98 -22.47
CA LEU A 99 0.51 13.61 -23.47
C LEU A 99 -0.11 14.87 -24.07
N VAL A 100 -1.44 14.86 -24.37
CA VAL A 100 -2.20 16.02 -24.82
C VAL A 100 -2.14 17.14 -23.77
N GLY A 101 -2.40 16.83 -22.50
CA GLY A 101 -2.33 17.80 -21.41
C GLY A 101 -0.96 18.45 -21.25
N ILE A 102 0.13 17.70 -21.46
CA ILE A 102 1.49 18.26 -21.43
C ILE A 102 1.67 19.25 -22.58
N VAL A 103 1.29 18.90 -23.82
CA VAL A 103 1.43 19.79 -25.00
C VAL A 103 0.60 21.06 -24.83
N GLU A 104 -0.62 20.97 -24.34
CA GLU A 104 -1.49 22.11 -24.08
C GLU A 104 -0.89 23.04 -23.01
N SER A 105 -0.43 22.51 -21.89
CA SER A 105 0.18 23.28 -20.82
C SER A 105 1.46 24.05 -21.26
N LEU A 106 2.21 23.45 -22.17
CA LEU A 106 3.42 24.10 -22.74
C LEU A 106 3.07 25.12 -23.82
N SER A 107 1.84 25.12 -24.35
CA SER A 107 1.35 26.07 -25.35
C SER A 107 0.79 27.36 -24.74
N GLU A 108 0.21 27.30 -23.55
CA GLU A 108 -0.45 28.42 -22.88
C GLU A 108 0.52 29.44 -22.27
N GLU A 109 1.80 29.10 -22.06
CA GLU A 109 2.81 30.02 -21.50
C GLU A 109 3.41 31.01 -22.52
N VAL A 110 2.92 31.11 -23.75
CA VAL A 110 3.38 32.06 -24.78
C VAL A 110 2.49 33.33 -24.78
N GLY A 111 2.21 33.88 -23.64
CA GLY A 111 1.66 35.22 -23.46
C GLY A 111 2.71 36.13 -22.85
N GLU A 112 3.38 36.96 -23.68
CA GLU A 112 4.28 38.02 -23.22
C GLU A 112 3.60 38.91 -22.20
N VAL A 113 4.12 38.96 -20.98
CA VAL A 113 3.82 40.03 -20.04
C VAL A 113 4.97 41.05 -20.09
N SER A 114 4.75 42.13 -20.87
CA SER A 114 5.53 43.35 -20.75
C SER A 114 5.46 43.89 -19.32
N PRO A 115 6.56 44.40 -18.79
CA PRO A 115 6.58 44.97 -17.43
C PRO A 115 5.95 46.36 -17.44
N SER A 116 4.76 46.48 -16.87
CA SER A 116 4.20 47.74 -16.46
C SER A 116 4.33 47.88 -14.92
N PRO A 117 4.92 48.97 -14.43
CA PRO A 117 5.12 49.15 -12.99
C PRO A 117 3.85 49.72 -12.37
N SER A 118 3.09 48.93 -11.73
CA SER A 118 2.17 49.41 -10.71
C SER A 118 2.07 48.38 -9.61
N SER A 119 2.74 48.70 -8.52
CA SER A 119 2.57 48.00 -7.24
C SER A 119 1.11 48.06 -6.81
N PRO A 120 0.44 46.93 -6.60
CA PRO A 120 -0.55 46.86 -5.58
C PRO A 120 0.12 46.34 -4.29
N SER A 121 -0.14 47.05 -3.20
CA SER A 121 0.13 46.59 -1.84
C SER A 121 -0.19 45.09 -1.68
N PRO A 122 0.59 44.35 -0.91
CA PRO A 122 0.28 42.95 -0.68
C PRO A 122 -1.07 42.86 0.02
N SER A 123 -2.10 42.45 -0.71
CA SER A 123 -3.25 41.88 -0.05
C SER A 123 -2.74 40.64 0.70
N VAL A 124 -2.78 40.71 2.01
CA VAL A 124 -2.45 39.60 2.89
C VAL A 124 -3.46 38.50 2.60
N SER A 125 -3.18 37.68 1.61
CA SER A 125 -3.95 36.45 1.39
C SER A 125 -3.81 35.63 2.65
N ALA A 126 -4.92 35.12 3.17
CA ALA A 126 -4.92 34.24 4.35
C ALA A 126 -3.84 33.15 4.22
N PRO A 127 -3.17 32.78 5.33
CA PRO A 127 -2.15 31.75 5.31
C PRO A 127 -2.74 30.43 4.77
N LEU A 128 -2.03 29.78 3.86
CA LEU A 128 -2.38 28.47 3.38
C LEU A 128 -1.90 27.44 4.40
N THR A 129 -2.73 27.10 5.36
CA THR A 129 -2.38 26.15 6.43
C THR A 129 -2.31 24.72 5.92
N PHE A 130 -1.64 23.83 6.68
CA PHE A 130 -1.62 22.40 6.36
C PHE A 130 -3.04 21.81 6.41
N GLU A 131 -3.90 22.28 7.29
CA GLU A 131 -5.30 21.86 7.37
C GLU A 131 -6.05 22.16 6.07
N ALA A 132 -5.94 23.37 5.54
CA ALA A 132 -6.55 23.75 4.27
C ALA A 132 -6.06 22.89 3.10
N ILE A 133 -4.77 22.59 3.05
CA ILE A 133 -4.19 21.68 2.03
C ILE A 133 -4.75 20.27 2.19
N ALA A 134 -4.84 19.76 3.43
CA ALA A 134 -5.36 18.43 3.70
C ALA A 134 -6.84 18.29 3.31
N GLU A 135 -7.64 19.33 3.50
CA GLU A 135 -9.04 19.37 3.07
C GLU A 135 -9.17 19.29 1.54
N LEU A 136 -8.35 20.05 0.82
CA LEU A 136 -8.32 19.99 -0.65
C LEU A 136 -7.91 18.59 -1.14
N TYR A 137 -6.87 18.01 -0.54
CA TYR A 137 -6.44 16.65 -0.82
C TYR A 137 -7.57 15.64 -0.59
N MET A 138 -8.21 15.67 0.57
CA MET A 138 -9.30 14.74 0.90
C MET A 138 -10.51 14.90 -0.02
N LYS A 139 -10.82 16.14 -0.45
CA LYS A 139 -11.90 16.40 -1.39
C LYS A 139 -11.64 15.74 -2.75
N GLU A 140 -10.41 15.81 -3.25
CA GLU A 140 -10.03 15.16 -4.51
C GLU A 140 -10.04 13.64 -4.38
N GLN A 141 -9.55 13.12 -3.25
CA GLN A 141 -9.50 11.67 -3.02
C GLN A 141 -10.86 11.04 -2.68
N LYS A 142 -11.91 11.84 -2.50
CA LYS A 142 -13.28 11.35 -2.28
C LYS A 142 -13.77 10.63 -3.54
N GLY A 143 -14.01 9.32 -3.41
CA GLY A 143 -14.37 8.44 -4.53
C GLY A 143 -13.21 7.55 -5.02
N ASN A 144 -11.95 7.95 -4.79
CA ASN A 144 -10.78 7.13 -5.11
C ASN A 144 -10.37 6.21 -3.95
N LEU A 145 -10.69 6.61 -2.72
CA LEU A 145 -10.32 5.90 -1.50
C LEU A 145 -11.57 5.45 -0.74
N LYS A 146 -11.47 4.30 -0.05
CA LYS A 146 -12.52 3.82 0.84
C LYS A 146 -12.73 4.81 2.00
N ASP A 147 -13.98 5.00 2.46
CA ASP A 147 -14.34 5.92 3.53
C ASP A 147 -13.50 5.73 4.80
N ARG A 148 -13.23 4.48 5.19
CA ARG A 148 -12.38 4.16 6.33
C ARG A 148 -10.94 4.67 6.15
N THR A 149 -10.41 4.63 4.93
CA THR A 149 -9.07 5.17 4.61
C THR A 149 -9.07 6.68 4.69
N LEU A 150 -10.11 7.34 4.15
CA LEU A 150 -10.29 8.78 4.26
C LEU A 150 -10.39 9.24 5.73
N ALA A 151 -11.15 8.53 6.56
CA ALA A 151 -11.25 8.81 7.99
C ALA A 151 -9.90 8.67 8.73
N ASP A 152 -9.07 7.66 8.39
CA ASP A 152 -7.71 7.50 8.96
C ASP A 152 -6.78 8.62 8.50
N ILE A 153 -6.90 9.06 7.23
CA ILE A 153 -6.15 10.21 6.71
C ILE A 153 -6.57 11.49 7.42
N ALA A 154 -7.87 11.75 7.51
CA ALA A 154 -8.42 12.94 8.19
C ALA A 154 -7.93 13.03 9.65
N SER A 155 -8.02 11.92 10.40
CA SER A 155 -7.50 11.84 11.77
C SER A 155 -6.00 12.11 11.86
N SER A 156 -5.23 11.58 10.91
CA SER A 156 -3.78 11.82 10.85
C SER A 156 -3.45 13.27 10.51
N CYS A 157 -4.16 13.86 9.53
CA CYS A 157 -3.98 15.25 9.13
C CYS A 157 -4.35 16.22 10.24
N LYS A 158 -5.43 15.93 10.99
CA LYS A 158 -5.82 16.73 12.16
C LYS A 158 -4.70 16.77 13.21
N ASN A 159 -4.11 15.62 13.56
CA ASN A 159 -2.99 15.56 14.50
C ASN A 159 -1.75 16.35 14.03
N ILE A 160 -1.52 16.43 12.72
CA ILE A 160 -0.41 17.20 12.13
C ILE A 160 -0.74 18.69 12.17
N ALA A 161 -1.97 19.05 11.77
CA ALA A 161 -2.44 20.44 11.75
C ALA A 161 -2.44 21.08 13.15
N GLU A 162 -2.83 20.33 14.19
CA GLU A 162 -2.78 20.78 15.59
C GLU A 162 -1.37 21.23 16.02
N VAL A 163 -0.31 20.59 15.51
CA VAL A 163 1.06 20.96 15.84
C VAL A 163 1.59 22.07 14.94
N LEU A 164 1.28 22.05 13.64
CA LEU A 164 1.71 23.10 12.70
C LEU A 164 0.98 24.42 12.89
N GLY A 165 -0.24 24.40 13.43
CA GLY A 165 -1.08 25.59 13.67
C GLY A 165 -1.33 26.38 12.39
N GLU A 166 -1.29 27.70 12.52
CA GLU A 166 -1.55 28.68 11.45
C GLU A 166 -0.36 28.92 10.50
N LYS A 167 0.63 28.01 10.49
CA LYS A 167 1.79 28.12 9.62
C LYS A 167 1.40 28.14 8.15
N ASP A 168 1.85 29.16 7.43
CA ASP A 168 1.69 29.23 5.98
C ASP A 168 2.63 28.21 5.29
N MET A 169 2.04 27.18 4.68
CA MET A 169 2.79 26.12 4.02
C MET A 169 3.47 26.56 2.73
N ARG A 170 3.17 27.75 2.20
CA ARG A 170 3.90 28.33 1.05
C ARG A 170 5.30 28.78 1.45
N THR A 171 5.49 29.13 2.73
CA THR A 171 6.77 29.61 3.26
C THR A 171 7.41 28.67 4.28
N HIS A 172 6.85 27.47 4.47
CA HIS A 172 7.39 26.50 5.41
C HIS A 172 8.81 26.07 5.04
N THR A 173 9.56 25.68 6.02
CA THR A 173 10.95 25.27 5.87
C THR A 173 11.17 23.83 6.34
N ARG A 174 12.35 23.32 6.08
CA ARG A 174 12.79 22.05 6.65
C ARG A 174 12.80 22.04 8.17
N ALA A 175 13.17 23.17 8.80
CA ALA A 175 13.21 23.32 10.25
C ALA A 175 11.81 23.12 10.86
N ASP A 176 10.79 23.75 10.30
CA ASP A 176 9.42 23.61 10.78
C ASP A 176 8.93 22.15 10.79
N LEU A 177 9.35 21.33 9.82
CA LEU A 177 8.98 19.91 9.77
C LEU A 177 9.82 19.04 10.72
N VAL A 178 11.03 19.48 11.06
CA VAL A 178 11.84 18.86 12.10
C VAL A 178 11.22 19.14 13.46
N ASP A 179 10.85 20.37 13.73
CA ASP A 179 10.19 20.79 14.99
C ASP A 179 8.86 20.04 15.18
N LEU A 180 8.05 19.94 14.10
CA LEU A 180 6.84 19.10 14.09
C LEU A 180 7.15 17.66 14.53
N LYS A 181 8.17 17.04 13.93
CA LYS A 181 8.57 15.67 14.26
C LYS A 181 8.97 15.55 15.74
N GLU A 182 9.77 16.49 16.25
CA GLU A 182 10.24 16.50 17.65
C GLU A 182 9.08 16.66 18.63
N THR A 183 8.19 17.60 18.40
CA THR A 183 6.97 17.79 19.19
C THR A 183 6.08 16.52 19.18
N LEU A 184 5.92 15.87 18.04
CA LEU A 184 5.17 14.62 17.96
C LEU A 184 5.83 13.47 18.76
N LEU A 185 7.16 13.44 18.84
CA LEU A 185 7.93 12.43 19.58
C LEU A 185 7.83 12.58 21.09
N GLU A 186 7.53 13.77 21.61
CA GLU A 186 7.35 13.98 23.07
C GLU A 186 6.20 13.15 23.64
N THR A 187 5.17 12.88 22.85
CA THR A 187 3.93 12.22 23.31
C THR A 187 3.59 10.93 22.59
N ARG A 188 4.32 10.58 21.52
CA ARG A 188 3.98 9.45 20.65
C ARG A 188 5.19 8.57 20.37
N MET A 189 4.94 7.28 20.19
CA MET A 189 5.97 6.33 19.78
C MET A 189 6.47 6.62 18.35
N ALA A 190 7.75 6.36 18.08
CA ALA A 190 8.40 6.59 16.78
C ALA A 190 7.64 5.96 15.60
N SER A 191 7.06 4.77 15.76
CA SER A 191 6.23 4.12 14.73
C SER A 191 4.96 4.91 14.39
N THR A 192 4.30 5.52 15.39
CA THR A 192 3.13 6.39 15.21
C THR A 192 3.54 7.70 14.52
N VAL A 193 4.63 8.31 14.96
CA VAL A 193 5.18 9.52 14.34
C VAL A 193 5.52 9.25 12.88
N ASN A 194 6.17 8.13 12.56
CA ASN A 194 6.48 7.75 11.18
C ASN A 194 5.23 7.56 10.30
N LYS A 195 4.12 7.08 10.88
CA LYS A 195 2.83 7.03 10.17
C LYS A 195 2.34 8.44 9.83
N LEU A 196 2.37 9.37 10.80
CA LEU A 196 1.99 10.77 10.58
C LEU A 196 2.89 11.45 9.56
N LEU A 197 4.22 11.28 9.65
CA LEU A 197 5.18 11.82 8.68
C LEU A 197 4.97 11.25 7.27
N THR A 198 4.53 10.00 7.14
CA THR A 198 4.15 9.44 5.84
C THR A 198 2.91 10.14 5.27
N ARG A 199 1.91 10.45 6.11
CA ARG A 199 0.72 11.21 5.68
C ARG A 199 1.07 12.65 5.33
N LEU A 200 1.87 13.32 6.15
CA LEU A 200 2.42 14.64 5.85
C LEU A 200 3.08 14.65 4.46
N SER A 201 4.00 13.72 4.22
CA SER A 201 4.69 13.60 2.93
C SER A 201 3.71 13.42 1.76
N THR A 202 2.70 12.55 1.92
CA THR A 202 1.67 12.33 0.89
C THR A 202 0.92 13.62 0.54
N VAL A 203 0.46 14.36 1.56
CA VAL A 203 -0.32 15.59 1.38
C VAL A 203 0.54 16.72 0.80
N LEU A 204 1.78 16.90 1.32
CA LEU A 204 2.67 17.92 0.81
C LEU A 204 3.15 17.65 -0.62
N GLN A 205 3.44 16.39 -0.99
CA GLN A 205 3.79 16.06 -2.37
C GLN A 205 2.62 16.28 -3.32
N TRP A 206 1.39 15.96 -2.88
CA TRP A 206 0.19 16.29 -3.63
C TRP A 206 0.05 17.81 -3.82
N ALA A 207 0.28 18.59 -2.77
CA ALA A 207 0.22 20.06 -2.84
C ALA A 207 1.28 20.65 -3.78
N VAL A 208 2.48 20.07 -3.84
CA VAL A 208 3.51 20.45 -4.82
C VAL A 208 3.05 20.13 -6.24
N ASN A 209 2.54 18.90 -6.46
CA ASN A 209 2.08 18.46 -7.79
C ASN A 209 0.91 19.30 -8.33
N ASN A 210 0.10 19.87 -7.44
CA ASN A 210 -1.03 20.74 -7.78
C ASN A 210 -0.68 22.24 -7.71
N GLY A 211 0.59 22.62 -7.53
CA GLY A 211 1.04 24.00 -7.54
C GLY A 211 0.62 24.84 -6.31
N HIS A 212 0.10 24.23 -5.25
CA HIS A 212 -0.29 24.94 -4.02
C HIS A 212 0.92 25.42 -3.21
N ILE A 213 2.02 24.66 -3.24
CA ILE A 213 3.29 24.97 -2.61
C ILE A 213 4.45 24.64 -3.55
N GLU A 214 5.56 25.35 -3.42
CA GLU A 214 6.72 25.15 -4.29
C GLU A 214 7.52 23.88 -3.93
N ARG A 215 7.67 23.59 -2.63
CA ARG A 215 8.50 22.47 -2.11
C ARG A 215 7.85 21.85 -0.88
N ALA A 216 8.05 20.54 -0.69
CA ALA A 216 7.51 19.80 0.44
C ALA A 216 8.47 19.66 1.64
N TYR A 217 9.78 19.75 1.44
CA TYR A 217 10.87 19.55 2.45
C TYR A 217 10.75 18.26 3.31
N ASP A 218 9.96 17.30 2.89
CA ASP A 218 9.56 16.08 3.63
C ASP A 218 10.56 14.93 3.61
N LYS A 219 11.61 15.02 2.77
CA LYS A 219 12.54 13.89 2.56
C LYS A 219 13.36 13.59 3.82
N LYS A 220 13.55 12.28 4.12
CA LYS A 220 14.37 11.79 5.24
C LYS A 220 13.97 12.36 6.62
N LEU A 221 12.67 12.60 6.85
CA LEU A 221 12.14 13.00 8.16
C LEU A 221 11.96 11.82 9.11
N LYS A 222 11.72 10.62 8.57
CA LYS A 222 11.39 9.44 9.38
C LYS A 222 12.44 9.12 10.42
N VAL A 223 11.95 8.72 11.58
CA VAL A 223 12.76 8.17 12.68
C VAL A 223 13.14 6.74 12.32
N THR A 224 14.43 6.42 12.34
CA THR A 224 14.93 5.08 12.04
C THR A 224 15.15 4.24 13.29
N ARG A 225 15.63 4.85 14.37
CA ARG A 225 15.94 4.17 15.63
C ARG A 225 14.68 4.06 16.49
N GLY A 226 14.36 2.86 16.98
CA GLY A 226 13.20 2.64 17.85
C GLY A 226 11.83 2.70 17.14
N ALA A 227 11.80 2.69 15.80
CA ALA A 227 10.58 2.71 15.00
C ALA A 227 10.14 1.31 14.53
N GLU A 228 10.82 0.27 14.97
CA GLU A 228 10.49 -1.11 14.64
C GLU A 228 9.12 -1.50 15.22
N SER A 229 8.45 -2.43 14.56
CA SER A 229 7.19 -2.96 15.07
C SER A 229 7.46 -3.79 16.32
N SER A 230 6.88 -3.40 17.45
CA SER A 230 6.95 -4.18 18.68
C SER A 230 6.07 -5.45 18.68
N ARG A 231 5.30 -5.68 17.62
CA ARG A 231 4.37 -6.82 17.54
C ARG A 231 5.13 -8.13 17.49
N GLN A 232 4.73 -9.04 18.37
CA GLN A 232 5.34 -10.35 18.54
C GLN A 232 4.38 -11.47 18.15
N ALA A 233 4.93 -12.64 17.89
CA ALA A 233 4.19 -13.89 17.78
C ALA A 233 3.96 -14.46 19.19
N PHE A 234 2.88 -15.20 19.36
CA PHE A 234 2.70 -16.04 20.57
C PHE A 234 3.66 -17.23 20.52
N SER A 235 4.13 -17.66 21.67
CA SER A 235 4.79 -18.95 21.80
C SER A 235 3.81 -20.10 21.53
N GLU A 236 4.32 -21.27 21.18
CA GLU A 236 3.49 -22.45 20.96
C GLU A 236 2.66 -22.81 22.19
N ALA A 237 3.24 -22.67 23.40
CA ALA A 237 2.52 -22.88 24.65
C ALA A 237 1.32 -21.95 24.82
N GLN A 238 1.48 -20.66 24.47
CA GLN A 238 0.40 -19.67 24.51
C GLN A 238 -0.70 -19.99 23.47
N VAL A 239 -0.31 -20.41 22.27
CA VAL A 239 -1.27 -20.84 21.24
C VAL A 239 -2.07 -22.05 21.70
N LYS A 240 -1.42 -23.07 22.29
CA LYS A 240 -2.08 -24.26 22.88
C LYS A 240 -3.01 -23.88 24.02
N GLN A 241 -2.61 -22.95 24.89
CA GLN A 241 -3.44 -22.43 25.98
C GLN A 241 -4.72 -21.76 25.45
N LEU A 242 -4.60 -20.92 24.43
CA LEU A 242 -5.74 -20.27 23.78
C LEU A 242 -6.70 -21.29 23.13
N MET A 243 -6.17 -22.32 22.49
CA MET A 243 -7.01 -23.38 21.89
C MET A 243 -7.68 -24.23 22.98
N ALA A 244 -6.96 -24.56 24.05
CA ALA A 244 -7.54 -25.27 25.20
C ALA A 244 -8.71 -24.48 25.80
N TYR A 245 -8.53 -23.17 25.99
CA TYR A 245 -9.64 -22.30 26.41
C TYR A 245 -10.81 -22.32 25.42
N ALA A 246 -10.55 -22.15 24.13
CA ALA A 246 -11.59 -22.20 23.11
C ALA A 246 -12.42 -23.50 23.23
N ASN A 247 -11.77 -24.62 23.49
CA ASN A 247 -12.41 -25.93 23.64
C ASN A 247 -13.25 -26.08 24.95
N THR A 248 -13.09 -25.19 25.94
CA THR A 248 -13.97 -25.15 27.13
C THR A 248 -15.30 -24.47 26.84
N LEU A 249 -15.37 -23.65 25.81
CA LEU A 249 -16.58 -22.92 25.46
C LEU A 249 -17.61 -23.83 24.78
N PRO A 250 -18.92 -23.56 24.95
CA PRO A 250 -19.98 -24.30 24.27
C PRO A 250 -19.78 -24.28 22.73
N VAL A 251 -20.28 -25.34 22.06
CA VAL A 251 -20.24 -25.41 20.59
C VAL A 251 -21.02 -24.27 19.93
N SER A 252 -22.03 -23.73 20.59
CA SER A 252 -22.84 -22.60 20.13
C SER A 252 -22.13 -21.23 20.34
N ALA A 253 -21.07 -21.16 21.12
CA ALA A 253 -20.34 -19.91 21.38
C ALA A 253 -19.51 -19.51 20.16
N TRP A 254 -19.79 -18.34 19.62
CA TRP A 254 -19.07 -17.82 18.44
C TRP A 254 -17.59 -17.51 18.74
N GLU A 255 -17.28 -17.10 19.97
CA GLU A 255 -15.92 -16.82 20.44
C GLU A 255 -15.01 -18.04 20.29
N ARG A 256 -15.55 -19.23 20.59
CA ARG A 256 -14.86 -20.50 20.40
C ARG A 256 -14.29 -20.60 18.99
N TRP A 257 -15.16 -20.40 18.01
CA TRP A 257 -14.80 -20.61 16.62
C TRP A 257 -14.01 -19.47 16.02
N ALA A 258 -14.27 -18.23 16.44
CA ALA A 258 -13.47 -17.09 16.03
C ALA A 258 -12.01 -17.24 16.48
N LEU A 259 -11.79 -17.66 17.74
CA LEU A 259 -10.44 -17.89 18.27
C LEU A 259 -9.78 -19.10 17.60
N SER A 260 -10.49 -20.22 17.50
CA SER A 260 -9.97 -21.44 16.85
C SER A 260 -9.54 -21.19 15.40
N LEU A 261 -10.38 -20.52 14.60
CA LEU A 261 -10.05 -20.17 13.21
C LEU A 261 -8.83 -19.24 13.15
N GLY A 262 -8.73 -18.25 14.05
CA GLY A 262 -7.55 -17.39 14.13
C GLY A 262 -6.26 -18.17 14.35
N ILE A 263 -6.31 -19.19 15.23
CA ILE A 263 -5.20 -20.06 15.58
C ILE A 263 -4.77 -20.94 14.40
N ILE A 264 -5.72 -21.66 13.78
CA ILE A 264 -5.38 -22.69 12.79
C ILE A 264 -5.18 -22.16 11.37
N THR A 265 -5.63 -20.94 11.07
CA THR A 265 -5.55 -20.36 9.72
C THR A 265 -4.63 -19.16 9.62
N GLY A 266 -4.35 -18.47 10.73
CA GLY A 266 -3.66 -17.19 10.70
C GLY A 266 -4.40 -16.10 9.92
N ALA A 267 -5.71 -16.27 9.66
CA ALA A 267 -6.51 -15.28 8.95
C ALA A 267 -6.65 -13.98 9.76
N ARG A 268 -6.84 -12.87 9.06
CA ARG A 268 -7.07 -11.57 9.72
C ARG A 268 -8.42 -11.59 10.42
N ILE A 269 -8.51 -10.93 11.57
CA ILE A 269 -9.76 -10.88 12.34
C ILE A 269 -10.96 -10.39 11.53
N GLY A 270 -10.75 -9.43 10.61
CA GLY A 270 -11.78 -8.94 9.71
C GLY A 270 -12.21 -9.98 8.65
N GLU A 271 -11.28 -10.83 8.21
CA GLU A 271 -11.54 -11.93 7.29
C GLU A 271 -12.42 -13.01 7.97
N ILE A 272 -12.03 -13.39 9.20
CA ILE A 272 -12.82 -14.37 10.01
C ILE A 272 -14.23 -13.83 10.26
N ARG A 273 -14.35 -12.59 10.72
CA ARG A 273 -15.65 -11.99 11.07
C ARG A 273 -16.63 -11.96 9.89
N GLN A 274 -16.15 -11.91 8.67
CA GLN A 274 -16.99 -11.81 7.46
C GLN A 274 -17.46 -13.16 6.93
N LEU A 275 -16.95 -14.28 7.46
CA LEU A 275 -17.29 -15.61 6.98
C LEU A 275 -18.79 -15.87 7.07
N THR A 276 -19.31 -16.43 6.00
CA THR A 276 -20.67 -16.94 5.87
C THR A 276 -20.66 -18.47 5.81
N LYS A 277 -21.83 -19.10 5.92
CA LYS A 277 -21.96 -20.54 5.72
C LYS A 277 -21.46 -21.00 4.35
N ALA A 278 -21.69 -20.20 3.31
CA ALA A 278 -21.27 -20.50 1.94
C ALA A 278 -19.75 -20.46 1.73
N ASP A 279 -18.98 -19.86 2.65
CA ASP A 279 -17.52 -19.82 2.56
C ASP A 279 -16.83 -21.08 3.10
N LEU A 280 -17.61 -22.05 3.62
CA LEU A 280 -17.08 -23.33 4.05
C LEU A 280 -17.24 -24.35 2.93
N LEU A 281 -16.14 -24.80 2.35
CA LEU A 281 -16.11 -25.67 1.18
C LEU A 281 -15.38 -26.97 1.50
N GLU A 282 -15.85 -28.07 0.92
CA GLU A 282 -15.11 -29.33 0.90
C GLU A 282 -14.51 -29.53 -0.48
N LEU A 283 -13.18 -29.53 -0.57
CA LEU A 283 -12.43 -29.59 -1.82
C LEU A 283 -11.25 -30.56 -1.65
N ASP A 284 -11.03 -31.42 -2.62
CA ASP A 284 -9.93 -32.41 -2.63
C ASP A 284 -9.89 -33.26 -1.34
N GLY A 285 -11.04 -33.57 -0.75
CA GLY A 285 -11.15 -34.31 0.52
C GLY A 285 -10.75 -33.54 1.78
N ALA A 286 -10.57 -32.22 1.68
CA ALA A 286 -10.27 -31.34 2.79
C ALA A 286 -11.31 -30.23 2.92
N TRP A 287 -11.71 -29.90 4.15
CA TRP A 287 -12.51 -28.74 4.43
C TRP A 287 -11.63 -27.48 4.42
N ALA A 288 -12.12 -26.42 3.81
CA ALA A 288 -11.43 -25.14 3.73
C ALA A 288 -12.40 -23.97 3.93
N ILE A 289 -11.89 -22.85 4.42
CA ILE A 289 -12.60 -21.57 4.36
C ILE A 289 -12.17 -20.83 3.10
N ASP A 290 -13.13 -20.24 2.39
CA ASP A 290 -12.92 -19.34 1.26
C ASP A 290 -12.93 -17.88 1.74
N ILE A 291 -11.78 -17.28 1.78
CA ILE A 291 -11.61 -15.84 2.07
C ILE A 291 -11.74 -15.10 0.74
N ASN A 292 -12.87 -14.42 0.53
CA ASN A 292 -13.26 -13.80 -0.72
C ASN A 292 -13.90 -12.42 -0.53
N GLU A 293 -14.23 -11.74 -1.63
CA GLU A 293 -14.91 -10.42 -1.65
C GLU A 293 -16.37 -10.51 -2.10
N ASN A 294 -16.95 -11.72 -2.16
CA ASN A 294 -18.34 -11.91 -2.56
C ASN A 294 -19.29 -11.32 -1.52
N ASP A 295 -20.53 -11.00 -1.94
CA ASP A 295 -21.63 -10.58 -1.07
C ASP A 295 -21.30 -9.35 -0.19
N GLY A 296 -20.52 -8.39 -0.74
CA GLY A 296 -20.16 -7.16 -0.04
C GLY A 296 -19.11 -7.33 1.06
N LYS A 297 -18.41 -8.46 1.08
CA LYS A 297 -17.22 -8.62 1.93
C LYS A 297 -16.06 -7.77 1.43
N GLU A 298 -15.20 -7.33 2.34
CA GLU A 298 -14.07 -6.51 2.01
C GLU A 298 -12.75 -7.18 2.40
N LEU A 299 -11.82 -7.21 1.46
CA LEU A 299 -10.43 -7.61 1.70
C LEU A 299 -9.49 -6.39 1.71
N LYS A 300 -8.36 -6.54 2.40
CA LYS A 300 -7.35 -5.49 2.48
C LYS A 300 -6.72 -5.20 1.11
N ASN A 301 -6.54 -6.24 0.30
CA ASN A 301 -6.03 -6.18 -1.07
C ASN A 301 -6.47 -7.45 -1.82
N LYS A 302 -6.34 -7.43 -3.15
CA LYS A 302 -6.71 -8.54 -4.05
C LYS A 302 -6.02 -9.88 -3.75
N TYR A 303 -4.81 -9.85 -3.18
CA TYR A 303 -4.05 -11.06 -2.84
C TYR A 303 -4.54 -11.73 -1.55
N SER A 304 -5.41 -11.08 -0.80
CA SER A 304 -6.00 -11.65 0.41
C SER A 304 -7.01 -12.76 0.10
N ALA A 305 -7.60 -12.78 -1.12
CA ALA A 305 -8.54 -13.82 -1.55
C ALA A 305 -7.84 -15.17 -1.69
N ARG A 306 -8.29 -16.18 -0.94
CA ARG A 306 -7.64 -17.49 -0.86
C ARG A 306 -8.49 -18.54 -0.18
N LEU A 307 -8.17 -19.81 -0.44
CA LEU A 307 -8.68 -20.96 0.29
C LEU A 307 -7.67 -21.32 1.40
N VAL A 308 -8.16 -21.51 2.63
CA VAL A 308 -7.33 -21.95 3.77
C VAL A 308 -7.91 -23.25 4.33
N PRO A 309 -7.18 -24.37 4.24
CA PRO A 309 -7.64 -25.65 4.78
C PRO A 309 -7.83 -25.61 6.29
N LEU A 310 -8.82 -26.36 6.76
CA LEU A 310 -9.07 -26.61 8.18
C LEU A 310 -8.55 -27.98 8.56
N VAL A 311 -7.47 -28.02 9.32
CA VAL A 311 -6.83 -29.28 9.74
C VAL A 311 -7.41 -29.73 11.07
N ASP A 312 -8.11 -30.86 11.08
CA ASP A 312 -8.62 -31.46 12.31
C ASP A 312 -7.49 -31.86 13.25
N GLY A 313 -7.68 -31.67 14.54
CA GLY A 313 -6.67 -31.95 15.55
C GLY A 313 -5.58 -30.88 15.72
N ALA A 314 -5.47 -29.89 14.82
CA ALA A 314 -4.49 -28.80 14.93
C ALA A 314 -4.60 -28.07 16.27
N TYR A 315 -3.60 -28.21 17.12
CA TYR A 315 -3.63 -27.76 18.54
C TYR A 315 -4.86 -28.24 19.34
N GLY A 316 -5.56 -29.27 18.88
CA GLY A 316 -6.81 -29.75 19.46
C GLY A 316 -8.08 -29.16 18.86
N PHE A 317 -7.99 -28.53 17.69
CA PHE A 317 -9.15 -28.05 16.93
C PHE A 317 -10.08 -29.21 16.58
N LYS A 318 -11.38 -29.04 16.80
CA LYS A 318 -12.40 -30.06 16.60
C LYS A 318 -13.24 -29.72 15.37
N LEU A 319 -12.82 -30.16 14.20
CA LEU A 319 -13.47 -29.89 12.92
C LEU A 319 -14.92 -30.33 12.90
N LYS A 320 -15.21 -31.54 13.37
CA LYS A 320 -16.59 -32.09 13.42
C LYS A 320 -17.54 -31.20 14.25
N GLU A 321 -17.07 -30.64 15.35
CA GLU A 321 -17.88 -29.72 16.17
C GLU A 321 -18.05 -28.37 15.48
N PHE A 322 -17.01 -27.87 14.78
CA PHE A 322 -17.12 -26.67 13.96
C PHE A 322 -18.14 -26.83 12.83
N LEU A 323 -18.13 -27.96 12.14
CA LEU A 323 -19.13 -28.26 11.10
C LEU A 323 -20.55 -28.25 11.65
N LYS A 324 -20.80 -28.78 12.85
CA LYS A 324 -22.09 -28.70 13.52
C LYS A 324 -22.51 -27.25 13.80
N TYR A 325 -21.58 -26.41 14.24
CA TYR A 325 -21.84 -24.99 14.43
C TYR A 325 -22.24 -24.30 13.12
N VAL A 326 -21.51 -24.56 12.04
CA VAL A 326 -21.82 -24.00 10.71
C VAL A 326 -23.16 -24.51 10.17
N GLN A 327 -23.48 -25.79 10.37
CA GLN A 327 -24.78 -26.38 9.95
C GLN A 327 -25.95 -25.69 10.63
N ALA A 328 -25.81 -25.26 11.88
CA ALA A 328 -26.86 -24.56 12.63
C ALA A 328 -27.10 -23.12 12.10
N VAL A 329 -26.19 -22.56 11.30
CA VAL A 329 -26.38 -21.25 10.68
C VAL A 329 -27.32 -21.38 9.47
N PRO A 330 -28.31 -20.49 9.31
CA PRO A 330 -29.19 -20.49 8.13
C PRO A 330 -28.43 -20.35 6.82
N GLU A 331 -28.99 -20.80 5.70
CA GLU A 331 -28.43 -20.58 4.38
C GLU A 331 -28.25 -19.09 4.10
N GLY A 332 -27.08 -18.70 3.54
CA GLY A 332 -26.68 -17.31 3.35
C GLY A 332 -26.35 -16.56 4.64
N GLY A 333 -26.44 -17.22 5.81
CA GLY A 333 -26.18 -16.61 7.11
C GLY A 333 -24.69 -16.40 7.39
N LYS A 334 -24.38 -15.38 8.17
CA LYS A 334 -23.03 -15.11 8.67
C LYS A 334 -22.70 -16.03 9.84
N LEU A 335 -21.46 -16.56 9.88
CA LEU A 335 -20.99 -17.33 11.04
C LEU A 335 -20.85 -16.43 12.29
N PHE A 336 -20.58 -15.15 12.08
CA PHE A 336 -20.37 -14.15 13.12
C PHE A 336 -21.21 -12.91 12.80
N SER A 337 -22.28 -12.68 13.59
CA SER A 337 -23.24 -11.57 13.38
C SER A 337 -22.79 -10.25 14.00
N GLN A 338 -21.75 -10.26 14.84
CA GLN A 338 -21.29 -9.13 15.62
C GLN A 338 -20.72 -8.02 14.74
N GLY A 339 -20.89 -6.75 15.15
CA GLY A 339 -20.23 -5.60 14.55
C GLY A 339 -18.71 -5.69 14.70
N TYR A 340 -17.96 -5.23 13.68
CA TYR A 340 -16.51 -5.37 13.64
C TYR A 340 -15.78 -4.80 14.89
N GLY A 341 -16.19 -3.62 15.34
CA GLY A 341 -15.55 -3.00 16.52
C GLY A 341 -15.65 -3.86 17.76
N TRP A 342 -16.86 -4.33 18.05
CA TRP A 342 -17.10 -5.19 19.21
C TRP A 342 -16.44 -6.57 19.08
N PHE A 343 -16.53 -7.20 17.90
CA PHE A 343 -15.88 -8.47 17.62
C PHE A 343 -14.35 -8.39 17.86
N ASN A 344 -13.73 -7.33 17.33
CA ASN A 344 -12.29 -7.11 17.52
C ASN A 344 -11.92 -6.84 18.99
N LEU A 345 -12.73 -6.00 19.67
CA LEU A 345 -12.53 -5.72 21.10
C LEU A 345 -12.59 -7.01 21.91
N LYS A 346 -13.70 -7.78 21.75
CA LYS A 346 -13.93 -9.01 22.52
C LYS A 346 -12.84 -10.06 22.31
N MET A 347 -12.43 -10.28 21.07
CA MET A 347 -11.35 -11.24 20.79
C MET A 347 -10.00 -10.83 21.37
N ASN A 348 -9.70 -9.54 21.41
CA ASN A 348 -8.48 -9.05 22.06
C ASN A 348 -8.58 -9.14 23.60
N GLU A 349 -9.76 -8.90 24.19
CA GLU A 349 -9.98 -9.13 25.63
C GLU A 349 -9.74 -10.60 26.00
N VAL A 350 -10.37 -11.54 25.26
CA VAL A 350 -10.17 -12.97 25.48
C VAL A 350 -8.68 -13.36 25.45
N VAL A 351 -7.94 -12.87 24.46
CA VAL A 351 -6.51 -13.15 24.34
C VAL A 351 -5.74 -12.61 25.55
N LYS A 352 -6.03 -11.38 25.97
CA LYS A 352 -5.36 -10.73 27.10
C LYS A 352 -5.64 -11.44 28.41
N GLU A 353 -6.91 -11.77 28.68
CA GLU A 353 -7.36 -12.46 29.88
C GLU A 353 -6.75 -13.86 29.98
N GLN A 354 -6.85 -14.65 28.89
CA GLN A 354 -6.39 -16.03 28.92
C GLN A 354 -4.87 -16.17 29.03
N LEU A 355 -4.12 -15.21 28.54
CA LEU A 355 -2.66 -15.21 28.60
C LEU A 355 -2.10 -14.34 29.75
N ASN A 356 -2.97 -13.65 30.49
CA ASN A 356 -2.61 -12.74 31.57
C ASN A 356 -1.55 -11.70 31.15
N ILE A 357 -1.70 -11.12 29.94
CA ILE A 357 -0.71 -10.20 29.35
C ILE A 357 -1.04 -8.71 29.58
N GLY A 358 -2.10 -8.41 30.34
CA GLY A 358 -2.49 -7.04 30.70
C GLY A 358 -2.70 -6.14 29.48
N GLU A 359 -2.31 -4.87 29.59
CA GLU A 359 -2.42 -3.86 28.52
C GLU A 359 -1.26 -3.93 27.49
N SER A 360 -0.67 -5.10 27.26
CA SER A 360 0.38 -5.29 26.26
C SER A 360 -0.08 -4.79 24.90
N ARG A 361 0.74 -3.96 24.27
CA ARG A 361 0.56 -3.51 22.88
C ARG A 361 1.27 -4.41 21.87
N GLU A 362 2.09 -5.32 22.34
CA GLU A 362 2.93 -6.21 21.52
C GLU A 362 2.17 -7.44 21.06
N LEU A 363 1.26 -7.92 21.90
CA LEU A 363 0.45 -9.12 21.68
C LEU A 363 -1.04 -8.75 21.50
N SER A 364 -1.66 -9.32 20.49
CA SER A 364 -3.07 -9.11 20.15
C SER A 364 -3.59 -10.31 19.36
N PHE A 365 -4.88 -10.35 19.05
CA PHE A 365 -5.41 -11.38 18.15
C PHE A 365 -4.62 -11.50 16.83
N HIS A 366 -4.09 -10.38 16.31
CA HIS A 366 -3.27 -10.41 15.10
C HIS A 366 -1.93 -11.15 15.29
N SER A 367 -1.47 -11.33 16.51
CA SER A 367 -0.27 -12.12 16.83
C SER A 367 -0.43 -13.60 16.47
N LEU A 368 -1.68 -14.14 16.42
CA LEU A 368 -1.96 -15.48 15.91
C LEU A 368 -1.47 -15.68 14.47
N ARG A 369 -1.60 -14.64 13.65
CA ARG A 369 -1.08 -14.66 12.28
C ARG A 369 0.44 -14.64 12.23
N HIS A 370 1.10 -13.91 13.15
CA HIS A 370 2.56 -13.95 13.29
C HIS A 370 3.02 -15.33 13.77
N SER A 371 2.27 -15.95 14.69
CA SER A 371 2.55 -17.32 15.16
C SER A 371 2.43 -18.34 14.03
N MET A 372 1.38 -18.25 13.22
CA MET A 372 1.22 -19.11 12.03
C MET A 372 2.39 -18.92 11.04
N ALA A 373 2.79 -17.68 10.75
CA ALA A 373 3.93 -17.43 9.88
C ALA A 373 5.23 -18.03 10.43
N SER A 374 5.45 -17.90 11.74
CA SER A 374 6.62 -18.48 12.44
C SER A 374 6.57 -20.01 12.41
N LEU A 375 5.41 -20.62 12.62
CA LEU A 375 5.20 -22.07 12.55
C LEU A 375 5.54 -22.62 11.16
N LEU A 376 4.97 -22.04 10.11
CA LEU A 376 5.23 -22.44 8.72
C LEU A 376 6.72 -22.32 8.37
N LYS A 377 7.37 -21.25 8.82
CA LYS A 377 8.82 -21.04 8.63
C LYS A 377 9.64 -22.09 9.39
N ALA A 378 9.31 -22.37 10.65
CA ALA A 378 10.04 -23.33 11.49
C ALA A 378 9.99 -24.76 10.91
N HIS A 379 8.89 -25.12 10.26
CA HIS A 379 8.71 -26.44 9.63
C HIS A 379 9.12 -26.46 8.15
N GLY A 380 9.86 -25.46 7.66
CA GLY A 380 10.42 -25.43 6.31
C GLY A 380 9.38 -25.40 5.18
N VAL A 381 8.15 -24.93 5.47
CA VAL A 381 7.10 -24.78 4.44
C VAL A 381 7.57 -23.80 3.37
N PRO A 382 7.54 -24.17 2.07
CA PRO A 382 7.97 -23.29 0.99
C PRO A 382 7.27 -21.94 1.04
N VAL A 383 8.02 -20.85 0.80
CA VAL A 383 7.52 -19.45 0.93
C VAL A 383 6.23 -19.23 0.13
N GLY A 384 6.14 -19.73 -1.11
CA GLY A 384 4.93 -19.60 -1.94
C GLY A 384 3.69 -20.29 -1.34
N VAL A 385 3.88 -21.44 -0.67
CA VAL A 385 2.81 -22.16 0.03
C VAL A 385 2.39 -21.36 1.28
N ALA A 386 3.34 -20.88 2.07
CA ALA A 386 3.07 -20.04 3.24
C ALA A 386 2.37 -18.72 2.86
N GLN A 387 2.76 -18.10 1.75
CA GLN A 387 2.09 -16.91 1.19
C GLN A 387 0.65 -17.22 0.76
N SER A 388 0.41 -18.36 0.13
CA SER A 388 -0.94 -18.80 -0.26
C SER A 388 -1.84 -19.01 0.97
N ILE A 389 -1.33 -19.62 2.04
CA ILE A 389 -2.08 -19.82 3.31
C ILE A 389 -2.38 -18.46 3.96
N LEU A 390 -1.37 -17.60 4.05
CA LEU A 390 -1.49 -16.32 4.76
C LEU A 390 -2.15 -15.21 3.93
N GLY A 391 -2.16 -15.29 2.61
CA GLY A 391 -2.61 -14.21 1.71
C GLY A 391 -1.66 -13.02 1.77
N HIS A 392 -0.38 -13.28 1.46
CA HIS A 392 0.65 -12.27 1.23
C HIS A 392 0.94 -12.17 -0.27
N SER A 393 1.21 -10.95 -0.76
CA SER A 393 1.77 -10.79 -2.11
C SER A 393 3.17 -11.39 -2.16
N SER A 394 3.55 -11.95 -3.30
CA SER A 394 4.90 -12.48 -3.49
C SER A 394 5.97 -11.40 -3.58
N GLN A 395 5.56 -10.12 -3.71
CA GLN A 395 6.40 -8.97 -4.07
C GLN A 395 7.09 -9.13 -5.44
N SER A 396 6.76 -10.17 -6.19
CA SER A 396 7.21 -10.39 -7.57
C SER A 396 6.03 -10.16 -8.50
N ILE A 397 6.13 -9.12 -9.33
CA ILE A 397 5.09 -8.78 -10.33
C ILE A 397 4.84 -9.99 -11.24
N THR A 398 5.90 -10.67 -11.66
CA THR A 398 5.82 -11.86 -12.52
C THR A 398 5.04 -12.98 -11.85
N PHE A 399 5.34 -13.30 -10.59
CA PHE A 399 4.66 -14.37 -9.86
C PHE A 399 3.21 -14.03 -9.54
N ASP A 400 2.94 -12.78 -9.17
CA ASP A 400 1.59 -12.31 -8.82
C ASP A 400 0.67 -12.13 -10.06
N LEU A 401 1.21 -11.73 -11.22
CA LEU A 401 0.43 -11.54 -12.45
C LEU A 401 0.30 -12.82 -13.28
N TYR A 402 1.38 -13.58 -13.44
CA TYR A 402 1.40 -14.76 -14.33
C TYR A 402 1.16 -16.07 -13.57
N GLY A 403 1.45 -16.15 -12.27
CA GLY A 403 1.15 -17.29 -11.41
C GLY A 403 -0.30 -17.35 -10.90
N GLY A 404 -1.09 -16.30 -11.10
CA GLY A 404 -2.44 -16.12 -10.54
C GLY A 404 -3.47 -17.16 -11.04
N ASN A 405 -3.21 -17.87 -12.12
CA ASN A 405 -4.10 -18.91 -12.66
C ASN A 405 -3.84 -20.32 -12.10
N GLN A 406 -2.72 -20.55 -11.39
CA GLN A 406 -2.46 -21.81 -10.70
C GLN A 406 -2.44 -21.59 -9.19
N LYS A 407 -3.62 -21.55 -8.59
CA LYS A 407 -3.75 -21.61 -7.13
C LYS A 407 -3.20 -22.94 -6.66
N VAL A 408 -2.38 -22.94 -5.60
CA VAL A 408 -1.92 -24.18 -4.95
C VAL A 408 -3.18 -24.93 -4.51
N GLY A 409 -3.31 -26.18 -4.94
CA GLY A 409 -4.50 -27.01 -4.61
C GLY A 409 -4.71 -27.14 -3.11
N VAL A 410 -5.97 -27.17 -2.66
CA VAL A 410 -6.35 -27.23 -1.24
C VAL A 410 -5.70 -28.43 -0.55
N GLY A 411 -5.63 -29.59 -1.20
CA GLY A 411 -4.96 -30.78 -0.68
C GLY A 411 -3.48 -30.53 -0.35
N LYS A 412 -2.74 -29.85 -1.23
CA LYS A 412 -1.33 -29.52 -0.98
C LYS A 412 -1.15 -28.53 0.17
N LEU A 413 -2.05 -27.56 0.30
CA LEU A 413 -2.04 -26.63 1.43
C LEU A 413 -2.39 -27.36 2.74
N ALA A 414 -3.33 -28.32 2.71
CA ALA A 414 -3.71 -29.13 3.85
C ALA A 414 -2.54 -30.00 4.34
N GLU A 415 -1.83 -30.65 3.44
CA GLU A 415 -0.63 -31.44 3.79
C GLU A 415 0.48 -30.56 4.41
N ALA A 416 0.74 -29.40 3.83
CA ALA A 416 1.72 -28.46 4.41
C ALA A 416 1.34 -28.03 5.84
N LEU A 417 0.06 -27.79 6.08
CA LEU A 417 -0.45 -27.47 7.42
C LEU A 417 -0.38 -28.65 8.38
N LYS A 418 -0.72 -29.89 7.94
CA LYS A 418 -0.56 -31.09 8.76
C LYS A 418 0.88 -31.28 9.21
N VAL A 419 1.85 -31.14 8.30
CA VAL A 419 3.28 -31.18 8.62
C VAL A 419 3.62 -30.11 9.67
N ALA A 420 3.18 -28.87 9.43
CA ALA A 420 3.49 -27.76 10.33
C ALA A 420 2.88 -27.95 11.74
N PHE A 421 1.69 -28.58 11.83
CA PHE A 421 1.06 -28.90 13.13
C PHE A 421 1.54 -30.22 13.75
N GLY A 422 2.45 -30.95 13.11
CA GLY A 422 2.94 -32.24 13.57
C GLY A 422 1.88 -33.35 13.51
N LEU A 423 0.95 -33.28 12.57
CA LEU A 423 -0.17 -34.21 12.40
C LEU A 423 0.01 -35.13 11.16
N SER A 424 1.12 -35.02 10.46
CA SER A 424 1.45 -35.98 9.39
C SER A 424 1.79 -37.32 10.03
N GLU A 425 1.16 -38.40 9.55
CA GLU A 425 1.59 -39.77 9.88
C GLU A 425 3.08 -39.88 9.52
N ALA A 426 3.89 -40.32 10.48
CA ALA A 426 5.26 -40.71 10.20
C ALA A 426 5.19 -41.86 9.18
N GLY A 427 5.55 -41.57 7.91
CA GLY A 427 5.64 -42.55 6.87
C GLY A 427 6.77 -43.58 7.08
#